data_2c0fa0db472786d9af9a0da3aedf531b
#
_entry.id   2c0fa0db472786d9af9a0da3aedf531b
#
_cell.length_a   1.000
_cell.length_b   1.000
_cell.length_c   1.000
_cell.angle_alpha   90.00
_cell.angle_beta   90.00
_cell.angle_gamma   90.00
#
_symmetry.space_group_name_H-M   'P 1'
#
loop_
_entity.id
_entity.type
_entity.pdbx_description
1 polymer ?
#
loop_
_entity_poly.entity_id
_entity_poly.type
_entity_poly.pdbx_seq_one_letter_code
_entity_poly.pdbx_strand_id
1 'polypeptide(L)'
;MFNIVLVEPEIPQNTGNIVRTAAATGCTVHLVKPLGFDISDRALKRAGLDYWHLADFKVYDSLGDFFEKNAQGRYKSAGGAYAVMSVQGAPSFYFLSTKAAKCYAEAQFVPGDYLVFGKETRGLPEELLAANYENTLRVPMRAEARSLNLSNSVAI
;
A
#
# COMPACT_ATOMS: atom_id res chain seq x y z
N MET A 1 3.22 -9.01 11.82
CA MET A 1 3.75 -7.97 10.95
C MET A 1 2.77 -7.70 9.84
N PHE A 2 2.80 -6.51 9.23
CA PHE A 2 1.86 -6.08 8.19
C PHE A 2 2.42 -6.31 6.78
N ASN A 3 1.52 -6.28 5.82
CA ASN A 3 1.84 -6.25 4.39
C ASN A 3 1.64 -4.83 3.88
N ILE A 4 2.70 -4.17 3.44
CA ILE A 4 2.67 -2.81 2.89
C ILE A 4 2.55 -2.93 1.37
N VAL A 5 1.47 -2.42 0.79
CA VAL A 5 1.19 -2.51 -0.64
C VAL A 5 1.30 -1.13 -1.27
N LEU A 6 2.18 -0.98 -2.25
CA LEU A 6 2.38 0.24 -3.01
C LEU A 6 1.86 0.04 -4.43
N VAL A 7 0.75 0.71 -4.75
CA VAL A 7 0.12 0.63 -6.06
C VAL A 7 0.69 1.71 -6.97
N GLU A 8 1.43 1.28 -7.97
CA GLU A 8 2.06 2.14 -8.98
C GLU A 8 2.92 3.28 -8.37
N PRO A 9 3.85 2.97 -7.43
CA PRO A 9 4.69 4.01 -6.83
C PRO A 9 5.56 4.69 -7.90
N GLU A 10 5.74 6.01 -7.78
CA GLU A 10 6.38 6.84 -8.80
C GLU A 10 7.79 7.31 -8.39
N ILE A 11 8.04 7.53 -7.11
CA ILE A 11 9.26 8.14 -6.60
C ILE A 11 10.16 7.08 -5.95
N PRO A 12 11.33 6.80 -6.55
CA PRO A 12 12.20 5.72 -6.07
C PRO A 12 12.70 5.94 -4.64
N GLN A 13 12.95 7.17 -4.21
CA GLN A 13 13.38 7.50 -2.84
C GLN A 13 12.32 7.11 -1.81
N ASN A 14 11.04 7.33 -2.10
CA ASN A 14 9.95 6.95 -1.21
C ASN A 14 9.89 5.43 -1.04
N THR A 15 9.94 4.70 -2.14
CA THR A 15 9.94 3.23 -2.11
C THR A 15 11.17 2.69 -1.37
N GLY A 16 12.36 3.26 -1.58
CA GLY A 16 13.57 2.89 -0.86
C GLY A 16 13.44 3.09 0.66
N ASN A 17 12.91 4.22 1.08
CA ASN A 17 12.65 4.50 2.50
C ASN A 17 11.62 3.53 3.11
N ILE A 18 10.59 3.17 2.35
CA ILE A 18 9.57 2.20 2.78
C ILE A 18 10.18 0.81 2.93
N VAL A 19 11.02 0.39 1.98
CA VAL A 19 11.75 -0.88 2.06
C VAL A 19 12.63 -0.94 3.32
N ARG A 20 13.32 0.17 3.65
CA ARG A 20 14.10 0.27 4.88
C ARG A 20 13.22 0.15 6.12
N THR A 21 12.09 0.86 6.18
CA THR A 21 11.13 0.77 7.28
C THR A 21 10.59 -0.65 7.43
N ALA A 22 10.23 -1.29 6.32
CA ALA A 22 9.73 -2.66 6.32
C ALA A 22 10.78 -3.65 6.83
N ALA A 23 12.02 -3.54 6.38
CA ALA A 23 13.12 -4.37 6.88
C ALA A 23 13.33 -4.22 8.39
N ALA A 24 13.26 -2.99 8.90
CA ALA A 24 13.42 -2.71 10.32
C ALA A 24 12.26 -3.21 11.19
N THR A 25 11.05 -3.31 10.62
CA THR A 25 9.83 -3.70 11.33
C THR A 25 9.38 -5.14 11.04
N GLY A 26 10.03 -5.82 10.08
CA GLY A 26 9.66 -7.16 9.63
C GLY A 26 8.40 -7.20 8.76
N CYS A 27 7.97 -6.07 8.20
CA CYS A 27 6.86 -6.02 7.25
C CYS A 27 7.30 -6.48 5.84
N THR A 28 6.36 -7.04 5.08
CA THR A 28 6.57 -7.38 3.67
C THR A 28 6.12 -6.22 2.78
N VAL A 29 6.90 -5.87 1.75
CA VAL A 29 6.53 -4.84 0.77
C VAL A 29 6.04 -5.50 -0.51
N HIS A 30 4.88 -5.08 -0.99
CA HIS A 30 4.27 -5.51 -2.24
C HIS A 30 4.26 -4.32 -3.21
N LEU A 31 4.95 -4.45 -4.34
CA LEU A 31 5.01 -3.44 -5.40
C LEU A 31 4.12 -3.85 -6.57
N VAL A 32 3.13 -3.04 -6.87
CA VAL A 32 2.20 -3.27 -7.99
C VAL A 32 2.56 -2.36 -9.15
N LYS A 33 2.91 -2.95 -10.30
CA LYS A 33 3.26 -2.24 -11.53
C LYS A 33 2.04 -1.52 -12.15
N PRO A 34 2.26 -0.48 -12.98
CA PRO A 34 3.58 0.03 -13.41
C PRO A 34 4.29 0.81 -12.33
N LEU A 35 5.63 0.70 -12.29
CA LEU A 35 6.47 1.49 -11.39
C LEU A 35 7.01 2.70 -12.15
N GLY A 36 7.10 3.86 -11.52
CA GLY A 36 7.69 5.08 -12.07
C GLY A 36 9.22 5.06 -12.16
N PHE A 37 9.84 3.92 -11.85
CA PHE A 37 11.29 3.73 -11.80
C PHE A 37 11.64 2.26 -12.10
N ASP A 38 12.90 1.99 -12.38
CA ASP A 38 13.45 0.64 -12.46
C ASP A 38 13.85 0.15 -11.06
N ILE A 39 13.61 -1.12 -10.74
CA ILE A 39 14.02 -1.73 -9.47
C ILE A 39 15.55 -1.69 -9.28
N SER A 40 16.30 -1.67 -10.40
CA SER A 40 17.74 -1.46 -10.39
C SER A 40 18.17 0.00 -10.16
N ASP A 41 17.20 0.95 -10.08
CA ASP A 41 17.46 2.38 -9.94
C ASP A 41 18.37 2.67 -8.76
N ARG A 42 19.43 3.45 -9.04
CA ARG A 42 20.43 3.83 -8.04
C ARG A 42 19.81 4.63 -6.88
N ALA A 43 18.81 5.47 -7.16
CA ALA A 43 18.13 6.27 -6.12
C ALA A 43 17.31 5.39 -5.18
N LEU A 44 16.63 4.38 -5.71
CA LEU A 44 15.91 3.37 -4.94
C LEU A 44 16.87 2.60 -4.01
N LYS A 45 17.95 2.07 -4.57
CA LYS A 45 18.96 1.32 -3.82
C LYS A 45 19.66 2.20 -2.77
N ARG A 46 19.98 3.45 -3.12
CA ARG A 46 20.62 4.40 -2.21
C ARG A 46 19.70 4.76 -1.03
N ALA A 47 18.41 4.97 -1.26
CA ALA A 47 17.43 5.24 -0.21
C ALA A 47 17.18 4.03 0.70
N GLY A 48 17.13 2.83 0.13
CA GLY A 48 17.03 1.57 0.87
C GLY A 48 18.32 1.16 1.57
N LEU A 49 19.46 1.70 1.12
CA LEU A 49 20.81 1.42 1.66
C LEU A 49 21.08 -0.10 1.78
N ASP A 50 21.72 -0.49 2.87
CA ASP A 50 22.10 -1.88 3.15
C ASP A 50 20.91 -2.78 3.57
N TYR A 51 19.69 -2.21 3.65
CA TYR A 51 18.50 -2.94 4.10
C TYR A 51 17.83 -3.80 3.01
N TRP A 52 18.23 -3.65 1.73
CA TRP A 52 17.64 -4.42 0.64
C TRP A 52 17.67 -5.94 0.86
N HIS A 53 18.79 -6.46 1.33
CA HIS A 53 18.96 -7.90 1.57
C HIS A 53 18.19 -8.42 2.79
N LEU A 54 17.72 -7.51 3.64
CA LEU A 54 16.90 -7.84 4.81
C LEU A 54 15.40 -7.67 4.56
N ALA A 55 15.03 -6.97 3.47
CA ALA A 55 13.65 -6.70 3.16
C ALA A 55 13.01 -7.86 2.38
N ASP A 56 11.82 -8.26 2.81
CA ASP A 56 10.95 -9.12 2.02
C ASP A 56 10.08 -8.24 1.12
N PHE A 57 10.29 -8.32 -0.19
CA PHE A 57 9.45 -7.59 -1.15
C PHE A 57 9.05 -8.47 -2.34
N LYS A 58 7.87 -8.20 -2.86
CA LYS A 58 7.25 -8.92 -3.98
C LYS A 58 6.78 -7.93 -5.03
N VAL A 59 6.83 -8.32 -6.30
CA VAL A 59 6.42 -7.48 -7.42
C VAL A 59 5.29 -8.16 -8.19
N TYR A 60 4.28 -7.38 -8.55
CA TYR A 60 3.09 -7.85 -9.27
C TYR A 60 2.92 -7.07 -10.56
N ASP A 61 2.47 -7.74 -11.61
CA ASP A 61 2.29 -7.12 -12.93
C ASP A 61 1.10 -6.16 -13.00
N SER A 62 0.12 -6.36 -12.13
CA SER A 62 -1.09 -5.53 -12.04
C SER A 62 -1.75 -5.65 -10.68
N LEU A 63 -2.70 -4.77 -10.41
CA LEU A 63 -3.54 -4.85 -9.23
C LEU A 63 -4.37 -6.15 -9.20
N GLY A 64 -4.82 -6.62 -10.37
CA GLY A 64 -5.48 -7.92 -10.50
C GLY A 64 -4.59 -9.09 -10.12
N ASP A 65 -3.35 -9.10 -10.61
CA ASP A 65 -2.34 -10.11 -10.25
C ASP A 65 -2.06 -10.11 -8.74
N PHE A 66 -2.00 -8.92 -8.13
CA PHE A 66 -1.84 -8.79 -6.69
C PHE A 66 -3.02 -9.42 -5.92
N PHE A 67 -4.27 -9.10 -6.26
CA PHE A 67 -5.43 -9.66 -5.57
C PHE A 67 -5.61 -11.15 -5.80
N GLU A 68 -5.35 -11.64 -7.01
CA GLU A 68 -5.40 -13.06 -7.33
C GLU A 68 -4.47 -13.87 -6.41
N LYS A 69 -3.24 -13.39 -6.20
CA LYS A 69 -2.24 -14.08 -5.39
C LYS A 69 -2.43 -13.93 -3.88
N ASN A 70 -3.07 -12.85 -3.42
CA ASN A 70 -3.09 -12.51 -1.99
C ASN A 70 -4.50 -12.54 -1.36
N ALA A 71 -5.56 -12.29 -2.12
CA ALA A 71 -6.92 -12.25 -1.57
C ALA A 71 -7.60 -13.62 -1.42
N GLN A 72 -6.95 -14.70 -1.85
CA GLN A 72 -7.47 -16.07 -1.70
C GLN A 72 -8.91 -16.24 -2.22
N GLY A 73 -9.21 -15.69 -3.38
CA GLY A 73 -10.54 -15.71 -3.98
C GLY A 73 -11.56 -14.77 -3.33
N ARG A 74 -11.18 -14.02 -2.31
CA ARG A 74 -12.06 -13.08 -1.59
C ARG A 74 -12.19 -11.73 -2.26
N TYR A 75 -12.19 -11.68 -3.59
CA TYR A 75 -12.39 -10.43 -4.32
C TYR A 75 -13.30 -10.64 -5.53
N LYS A 76 -13.92 -9.55 -5.95
CA LYS A 76 -14.69 -9.47 -7.19
C LYS A 76 -14.12 -8.34 -8.04
N SER A 77 -14.04 -8.56 -9.34
CA SER A 77 -13.67 -7.54 -10.32
C SER A 77 -14.87 -7.24 -11.22
N ALA A 78 -15.20 -5.98 -11.35
CA ALA A 78 -16.21 -5.49 -12.28
C ALA A 78 -15.80 -4.13 -12.82
N GLY A 79 -15.72 -3.98 -14.16
CA GLY A 79 -15.38 -2.71 -14.80
C GLY A 79 -14.02 -2.13 -14.39
N GLY A 80 -13.05 -2.97 -14.03
CA GLY A 80 -11.73 -2.54 -13.57
C GLY A 80 -11.65 -2.19 -12.08
N ALA A 81 -12.75 -2.25 -11.37
CA ALA A 81 -12.79 -2.11 -9.92
C ALA A 81 -12.62 -3.47 -9.22
N TYR A 82 -11.94 -3.45 -8.08
CA TYR A 82 -11.75 -4.64 -7.24
C TYR A 82 -12.38 -4.40 -5.88
N ALA A 83 -13.38 -5.19 -5.53
CA ALA A 83 -13.98 -5.22 -4.20
C ALA A 83 -13.46 -6.43 -3.42
N VAL A 84 -12.86 -6.19 -2.26
CA VAL A 84 -12.31 -7.27 -1.41
C VAL A 84 -13.28 -7.56 -0.27
N MET A 85 -13.62 -8.82 -0.09
CA MET A 85 -14.51 -9.25 0.97
C MET A 85 -13.75 -9.46 2.28
N SER A 86 -14.23 -8.84 3.35
CA SER A 86 -13.76 -9.11 4.70
C SER A 86 -14.32 -10.44 5.20
N VAL A 87 -13.45 -11.29 5.72
CA VAL A 87 -13.82 -12.59 6.29
C VAL A 87 -13.15 -12.71 7.66
N GLN A 88 -13.93 -13.06 8.66
CA GLN A 88 -13.43 -13.25 10.01
C GLN A 88 -12.29 -14.29 10.04
N GLY A 89 -11.20 -13.97 10.71
CA GLY A 89 -10.03 -14.85 10.82
C GLY A 89 -9.08 -14.83 9.63
N ALA A 90 -9.38 -14.04 8.60
CA ALA A 90 -8.49 -13.81 7.46
C ALA A 90 -7.96 -12.38 7.46
N PRO A 91 -6.73 -12.13 6.92
CA PRO A 91 -6.18 -10.77 6.84
C PRO A 91 -7.10 -9.81 6.10
N SER A 92 -7.27 -8.61 6.65
CA SER A 92 -8.04 -7.53 6.05
C SER A 92 -7.18 -6.71 5.09
N PHE A 93 -7.86 -6.03 4.16
CA PHE A 93 -7.23 -5.06 3.25
C PHE A 93 -7.75 -3.67 3.60
N TYR A 94 -6.87 -2.78 3.99
CA TYR A 94 -7.17 -1.39 4.28
C TYR A 94 -6.56 -0.48 3.23
N PHE A 95 -7.35 0.45 2.72
CA PHE A 95 -6.99 1.33 1.62
C PHE A 95 -6.77 2.75 2.14
N LEU A 96 -5.54 3.26 2.04
CA LEU A 96 -5.17 4.56 2.59
C LEU A 96 -5.44 5.67 1.57
N SER A 97 -6.24 6.65 1.96
CA SER A 97 -6.59 7.79 1.11
C SER A 97 -6.85 9.03 1.94
N THR A 98 -6.44 10.19 1.43
CA THR A 98 -6.75 11.50 2.03
C THR A 98 -8.26 11.82 1.98
N LYS A 99 -9.00 11.12 1.11
CA LYS A 99 -10.46 11.31 0.90
C LYS A 99 -11.33 10.45 1.80
N ALA A 100 -10.75 9.56 2.59
CA ALA A 100 -11.51 8.68 3.47
C ALA A 100 -12.15 9.46 4.63
N ALA A 101 -13.34 9.03 5.05
CA ALA A 101 -14.01 9.59 6.22
C ALA A 101 -13.41 9.05 7.52
N LYS A 102 -13.12 7.75 7.57
CA LYS A 102 -12.65 7.04 8.76
C LYS A 102 -11.16 7.27 9.01
N CYS A 103 -10.81 7.61 10.26
CA CYS A 103 -9.42 7.71 10.67
C CYS A 103 -8.79 6.32 10.82
N TYR A 104 -7.51 6.17 10.46
CA TYR A 104 -6.80 4.90 10.64
C TYR A 104 -6.77 4.41 12.09
N ALA A 105 -6.72 5.33 13.04
CA ALA A 105 -6.72 5.00 14.47
C ALA A 105 -8.03 4.35 14.97
N GLU A 106 -9.11 4.41 14.17
CA GLU A 106 -10.38 3.74 14.47
C GLU A 106 -10.41 2.28 14.00
N ALA A 107 -9.43 1.86 13.22
CA ALA A 107 -9.34 0.49 12.72
C ALA A 107 -8.63 -0.42 13.75
N GLN A 108 -9.07 -1.67 13.81
CA GLN A 108 -8.41 -2.70 14.61
C GLN A 108 -7.55 -3.56 13.71
N PHE A 109 -6.29 -3.19 13.61
CA PHE A 109 -5.32 -3.92 12.81
C PHE A 109 -4.87 -5.20 13.51
N VAL A 110 -4.70 -6.25 12.74
CA VAL A 110 -4.12 -7.50 13.20
C VAL A 110 -2.90 -7.90 12.35
N PRO A 111 -1.95 -8.67 12.89
CA PRO A 111 -0.82 -9.17 12.09
C PRO A 111 -1.29 -9.89 10.84
N GLY A 112 -0.67 -9.59 9.71
CA GLY A 112 -1.02 -10.14 8.41
C GLY A 112 -1.93 -9.25 7.56
N ASP A 113 -2.51 -8.18 8.13
CA ASP A 113 -3.32 -7.23 7.36
C ASP A 113 -2.50 -6.52 6.29
N TYR A 114 -3.20 -6.13 5.23
CA TYR A 114 -2.64 -5.41 4.09
C TYR A 114 -3.00 -3.93 4.19
N LEU A 115 -1.98 -3.07 4.17
CA LEU A 115 -2.09 -1.62 4.15
C LEU A 115 -1.76 -1.14 2.74
N VAL A 116 -2.79 -0.73 1.99
CA VAL A 116 -2.69 -0.43 0.56
C VAL A 116 -2.59 1.08 0.35
N PHE A 117 -1.49 1.52 -0.22
CA PHE A 117 -1.19 2.92 -0.54
C PHE A 117 -1.13 3.13 -2.04
N GLY A 118 -1.61 4.29 -2.49
CA GLY A 118 -1.56 4.70 -3.88
C GLY A 118 -0.28 5.46 -4.25
N LYS A 119 -0.17 5.79 -5.52
CA LYS A 119 0.94 6.60 -6.05
C LYS A 119 0.93 8.03 -5.48
N GLU A 120 2.10 8.65 -5.51
CA GLU A 120 2.35 9.94 -4.86
C GLU A 120 1.49 11.07 -5.44
N THR A 121 1.20 11.07 -6.74
CA THR A 121 0.48 12.14 -7.41
C THR A 121 -1.04 12.07 -7.26
N ARG A 122 -1.63 10.87 -7.35
CA ARG A 122 -3.09 10.69 -7.45
C ARG A 122 -3.68 9.79 -6.37
N GLY A 123 -2.86 9.09 -5.60
CA GLY A 123 -3.33 8.09 -4.65
C GLY A 123 -3.89 6.84 -5.34
N LEU A 124 -4.78 6.15 -4.68
CA LEU A 124 -5.47 4.97 -5.19
C LEU A 124 -6.57 5.34 -6.19
N PRO A 125 -6.89 4.46 -7.16
CA PRO A 125 -8.01 4.66 -8.07
C PRO A 125 -9.33 4.88 -7.32
N GLU A 126 -10.15 5.82 -7.77
CA GLU A 126 -11.43 6.16 -7.11
C GLU A 126 -12.40 4.97 -7.09
N GLU A 127 -12.42 4.16 -8.14
CA GLU A 127 -13.24 2.96 -8.24
C GLU A 127 -12.85 1.91 -7.18
N LEU A 128 -11.55 1.78 -6.90
CA LEU A 128 -11.05 0.89 -5.86
C LEU A 128 -11.49 1.35 -4.48
N LEU A 129 -11.40 2.66 -4.20
CA LEU A 129 -11.82 3.25 -2.94
C LEU A 129 -13.33 3.11 -2.73
N ALA A 130 -14.12 3.40 -3.76
CA ALA A 130 -15.59 3.28 -3.70
C ALA A 130 -16.04 1.83 -3.46
N ALA A 131 -15.38 0.86 -4.11
CA ALA A 131 -15.70 -0.56 -3.96
C ALA A 131 -15.32 -1.12 -2.56
N ASN A 132 -14.46 -0.42 -1.81
CA ASN A 132 -13.94 -0.84 -0.50
C ASN A 132 -14.11 0.26 0.56
N TYR A 133 -15.18 1.03 0.47
CA TYR A 133 -15.41 2.23 1.29
C TYR A 133 -15.26 1.98 2.79
N GLU A 134 -15.81 0.89 3.31
CA GLU A 134 -15.78 0.53 4.73
C GLU A 134 -14.35 0.30 5.27
N ASN A 135 -13.45 -0.12 4.40
CA ASN A 135 -12.04 -0.36 4.72
C ASN A 135 -11.11 0.73 4.19
N THR A 136 -11.66 1.89 3.81
CA THR A 136 -10.88 3.04 3.38
C THR A 136 -10.60 3.96 4.56
N LEU A 137 -9.33 4.24 4.80
CA LEU A 137 -8.85 4.95 5.98
C LEU A 137 -8.01 6.17 5.60
N ARG A 138 -7.98 7.17 6.46
CA ARG A 138 -7.11 8.34 6.32
C ARG A 138 -6.17 8.52 7.50
N VAL A 139 -5.00 9.06 7.23
CA VAL A 139 -4.13 9.65 8.25
C VAL A 139 -4.62 11.09 8.46
N PRO A 140 -4.93 11.53 9.70
CA PRO A 140 -5.40 12.87 9.96
C PRO A 140 -4.38 13.94 9.54
N MET A 141 -4.86 14.99 8.90
CA MET A 141 -4.08 16.15 8.47
C MET A 141 -4.87 17.43 8.69
N ARG A 142 -4.18 18.56 8.71
CA ARG A 142 -4.83 19.88 8.67
C ARG A 142 -5.58 20.05 7.34
N ALA A 143 -6.67 20.81 7.35
CA ALA A 143 -7.51 20.99 6.18
C ALA A 143 -6.78 21.62 4.99
N GLU A 144 -5.78 22.47 5.25
CA GLU A 144 -4.97 23.14 4.22
C GLU A 144 -3.89 22.23 3.61
N ALA A 145 -3.58 21.11 4.26
CA ALA A 145 -2.58 20.16 3.75
C ALA A 145 -3.20 19.27 2.67
N ARG A 146 -2.50 19.11 1.55
CA ARG A 146 -2.98 18.27 0.42
C ARG A 146 -2.75 16.80 0.68
N SER A 147 -1.55 16.44 1.11
CA SER A 147 -1.13 15.07 1.37
C SER A 147 0.15 15.06 2.22
N LEU A 148 0.41 13.93 2.85
CA LEU A 148 1.70 13.61 3.44
C LEU A 148 2.60 12.92 2.40
N ASN A 149 3.92 13.02 2.60
CA ASN A 149 4.86 12.20 1.85
C ASN A 149 4.52 10.71 2.03
N LEU A 150 4.59 9.93 0.94
CA LEU A 150 4.20 8.53 0.95
C LEU A 150 4.98 7.71 1.98
N SER A 151 6.29 7.87 2.05
CA SER A 151 7.10 7.10 3.00
C SER A 151 6.81 7.47 4.46
N ASN A 152 6.46 8.73 4.72
CA ASN A 152 6.01 9.17 6.05
C ASN A 152 4.65 8.59 6.39
N SER A 153 3.71 8.56 5.43
CA SER A 153 2.38 7.95 5.65
C SER A 153 2.48 6.48 6.01
N VAL A 154 3.39 5.75 5.37
CA VAL A 154 3.64 4.33 5.67
C VAL A 154 4.25 4.14 7.06
N ALA A 155 5.07 5.09 7.53
CA ALA A 155 5.76 4.99 8.82
C ALA A 155 4.87 5.34 10.03
N ILE A 156 3.77 6.07 9.81
CA ILE A 156 2.79 6.41 10.85
C ILE A 156 1.97 5.19 11.25
#